data_e7a1016cdf0aa1cceeca5fbe44914133
#
_entry.id   e7a1016cdf0aa1cceeca5fbe44914133
#
_cell.length_a   1.000
_cell.length_b   1.000
_cell.length_c   1.000
_cell.angle_alpha   90.00
_cell.angle_beta   90.00
_cell.angle_gamma   90.00
#
_symmetry.space_group_name_H-M   'P 1'
#
loop_
_entity.id
_entity.type
_entity.pdbx_description
1 polymer ?
#
loop_
_entity_poly.entity_id
_entity_poly.type
_entity_poly.pdbx_seq_one_letter_code
_entity_poly.pdbx_strand_id
1 'polypeptide(L)'
;IDYKNSNFILFLILFFFFSVMWIFFLGFGSPIAIMSGFIFGKWIGTLITVVSFTLGSSLLYLLAGFYFTEIITKYLSSRIKKYTNLFQKNELIYFMIFRFTGGGGIPFGIQNILPVIFKMKLKNYIYSTFFGLMPVIFIINTLGSGLENIINKNEQLNYKSIIFDSEIYIPIISFIIILFVSFFLRKKFFKDN
;
A
#
# COMPACT_ATOMS: atom_id res chain seq x y z
N ILE A 1 12.52 -5.67 23.63
CA ILE A 1 11.10 -5.41 23.88
C ILE A 1 10.95 -4.29 24.92
N ASP A 2 11.73 -4.26 25.99
CA ASP A 2 11.60 -3.24 27.06
C ASP A 2 11.93 -1.82 26.59
N TYR A 3 12.91 -1.67 25.68
CA TYR A 3 13.27 -0.37 25.11
C TYR A 3 12.16 0.22 24.20
N LYS A 4 11.38 -0.63 23.53
CA LYS A 4 10.21 -0.24 22.72
C LYS A 4 9.14 0.41 23.60
N ASN A 5 8.89 -0.14 24.78
CA ASN A 5 7.85 0.33 25.69
C ASN A 5 8.21 1.67 26.35
N SER A 6 9.49 1.91 26.64
CA SER A 6 9.97 3.17 27.26
C SER A 6 10.05 4.33 26.25
N ASN A 7 10.19 4.07 24.95
CA ASN A 7 10.37 5.09 23.91
C ASN A 7 9.39 4.93 22.73
N PHE A 8 8.21 4.38 22.98
CA PHE A 8 7.24 4.03 21.93
C PHE A 8 6.94 5.18 20.97
N ILE A 9 6.69 6.39 21.49
CA ILE A 9 6.38 7.57 20.68
C ILE A 9 7.56 7.96 19.78
N LEU A 10 8.78 7.90 20.30
CA LEU A 10 9.97 8.19 19.51
C LEU A 10 10.14 7.20 18.36
N PHE A 11 9.96 5.89 18.62
CA PHE A 11 10.00 4.85 17.59
C PHE A 11 8.93 5.07 16.53
N LEU A 12 7.73 5.44 16.94
CA LEU A 12 6.62 5.71 16.04
C LEU A 12 6.93 6.89 15.09
N ILE A 13 7.48 7.98 15.64
CA ILE A 13 7.88 9.16 14.87
C ILE A 13 9.02 8.82 13.89
N LEU A 14 10.06 8.14 14.35
CA LEU A 14 11.19 7.74 13.51
C LEU A 14 10.74 6.81 12.39
N PHE A 15 9.91 5.82 12.69
CA PHE A 15 9.37 4.90 11.70
C PHE A 15 8.48 5.62 10.67
N PHE A 16 7.68 6.58 11.11
CA PHE A 16 6.84 7.39 10.24
C PHE A 16 7.69 8.14 9.20
N PHE A 17 8.69 8.92 9.65
CA PHE A 17 9.55 9.66 8.72
C PHE A 17 10.39 8.75 7.84
N PHE A 18 10.92 7.65 8.37
CA PHE A 18 11.60 6.65 7.59
C PHE A 18 10.70 6.09 6.48
N SER A 19 9.46 5.73 6.81
CA SER A 19 8.49 5.19 5.84
C SER A 19 8.11 6.21 4.77
N VAL A 20 7.92 7.48 5.13
CA VAL A 20 7.67 8.55 4.17
C VAL A 20 8.81 8.68 3.19
N MET A 21 10.05 8.74 3.68
CA MET A 21 11.26 8.86 2.85
C MET A 21 11.46 7.63 1.97
N TRP A 22 11.25 6.43 2.52
CA TRP A 22 11.36 5.17 1.77
C TRP A 22 10.40 5.14 0.57
N ILE A 23 9.15 5.52 0.76
CA ILE A 23 8.15 5.56 -0.31
C ILE A 23 8.43 6.69 -1.30
N PHE A 24 8.91 7.84 -0.83
CA PHE A 24 9.32 8.95 -1.68
C PHE A 24 10.42 8.54 -2.66
N PHE A 25 11.39 7.72 -2.24
CA PHE A 25 12.45 7.18 -3.10
C PHE A 25 12.05 5.91 -3.88
N LEU A 26 10.76 5.73 -4.18
CA LEU A 26 10.23 4.60 -4.96
C LEU A 26 10.36 3.22 -4.26
N GLY A 27 10.48 3.21 -2.94
CA GLY A 27 10.65 1.99 -2.16
C GLY A 27 9.45 1.03 -2.25
N PHE A 28 9.72 -0.26 -2.02
CA PHE A 28 8.68 -1.28 -1.96
C PHE A 28 7.85 -1.14 -0.67
N GLY A 29 6.51 -1.15 -0.79
CA GLY A 29 5.62 -0.97 0.35
C GLY A 29 5.53 -2.17 1.28
N SER A 30 5.56 -3.40 0.74
CA SER A 30 5.31 -4.61 1.53
C SER A 30 6.28 -4.84 2.69
N PRO A 31 7.62 -4.70 2.55
CA PRO A 31 8.53 -4.87 3.68
C PRO A 31 8.25 -3.91 4.83
N ILE A 32 7.99 -2.62 4.51
CA ILE A 32 7.68 -1.60 5.51
C ILE A 32 6.36 -1.92 6.23
N ALA A 33 5.34 -2.38 5.49
CA ALA A 33 4.06 -2.75 6.08
C ALA A 33 4.19 -3.96 7.02
N ILE A 34 4.95 -5.00 6.64
CA ILE A 34 5.20 -6.16 7.52
C ILE A 34 5.94 -5.72 8.79
N MET A 35 7.01 -4.92 8.65
CA MET A 35 7.77 -4.39 9.79
C MET A 35 6.89 -3.52 10.70
N SER A 36 6.02 -2.70 10.14
CA SER A 36 5.09 -1.89 10.90
C SER A 36 4.13 -2.73 11.73
N GLY A 37 3.55 -3.77 11.13
CA GLY A 37 2.70 -4.73 11.82
C GLY A 37 3.42 -5.48 12.94
N PHE A 38 4.67 -5.89 12.70
CA PHE A 38 5.53 -6.54 13.67
C PHE A 38 5.88 -5.63 14.86
N ILE A 39 6.20 -4.36 14.59
CA ILE A 39 6.64 -3.42 15.64
C ILE A 39 5.45 -2.82 16.40
N PHE A 40 4.39 -2.39 15.71
CA PHE A 40 3.31 -1.58 16.28
C PHE A 40 1.96 -2.32 16.35
N GLY A 41 1.93 -3.58 15.91
CA GLY A 41 0.69 -4.35 15.81
C GLY A 41 -0.21 -3.94 14.64
N LYS A 42 -1.28 -4.69 14.44
CA LYS A 42 -2.15 -4.54 13.27
C LYS A 42 -2.86 -3.18 13.17
N TRP A 43 -3.32 -2.59 14.28
CA TRP A 43 -4.12 -1.35 14.27
C TRP A 43 -3.25 -0.09 14.11
N ILE A 44 -2.32 0.11 15.04
CA ILE A 44 -1.42 1.28 15.00
C ILE A 44 -0.50 1.19 13.79
N GLY A 45 0.04 -0.01 13.52
CA GLY A 45 0.85 -0.27 12.34
C GLY A 45 0.14 0.11 11.04
N THR A 46 -1.14 -0.28 10.89
CA THR A 46 -1.91 0.09 9.69
C THR A 46 -2.07 1.60 9.56
N LEU A 47 -2.44 2.25 10.65
CA LEU A 47 -2.70 3.70 10.61
C LEU A 47 -1.45 4.48 10.24
N ILE A 48 -0.33 4.18 10.90
CA ILE A 48 0.96 4.86 10.62
C ILE A 48 1.45 4.57 9.20
N THR A 49 1.33 3.31 8.74
CA THR A 49 1.77 2.91 7.41
C THR A 49 0.93 3.58 6.31
N VAL A 50 -0.40 3.58 6.43
CA VAL A 50 -1.28 4.20 5.44
C VAL A 50 -1.03 5.71 5.35
N VAL A 51 -0.87 6.39 6.50
CA VAL A 51 -0.60 7.84 6.52
C VAL A 51 0.77 8.14 5.90
N SER A 52 1.82 7.42 6.32
CA SER A 52 3.18 7.66 5.79
C SER A 52 3.29 7.33 4.30
N PHE A 53 2.64 6.25 3.84
CA PHE A 53 2.62 5.88 2.41
C PHE A 53 1.86 6.91 1.58
N THR A 54 0.73 7.40 2.10
CA THR A 54 -0.04 8.46 1.41
C THR A 54 0.78 9.75 1.29
N LEU A 55 1.48 10.15 2.35
CA LEU A 55 2.34 11.33 2.31
C LEU A 55 3.55 11.14 1.38
N GLY A 56 4.29 10.04 1.53
CA GLY A 56 5.47 9.75 0.71
C GLY A 56 5.13 9.66 -0.78
N SER A 57 4.06 8.95 -1.13
CA SER A 57 3.60 8.87 -2.52
C SER A 57 3.05 10.20 -3.04
N SER A 58 2.44 11.03 -2.20
CA SER A 58 1.96 12.37 -2.62
C SER A 58 3.12 13.31 -2.91
N LEU A 59 4.17 13.28 -2.09
CA LEU A 59 5.40 14.04 -2.36
C LEU A 59 6.07 13.60 -3.65
N LEU A 60 6.18 12.28 -3.88
CA LEU A 60 6.71 11.74 -5.12
C LEU A 60 5.85 12.11 -6.33
N TYR A 61 4.52 12.05 -6.21
CA TYR A 61 3.60 12.47 -7.26
C TYR A 61 3.80 13.95 -7.64
N LEU A 62 3.92 14.85 -6.64
CA LEU A 62 4.18 16.27 -6.88
C LEU A 62 5.52 16.49 -7.56
N LEU A 63 6.59 15.87 -7.05
CA LEU A 63 7.93 15.97 -7.64
C LEU A 63 7.92 15.46 -9.09
N ALA A 64 7.30 14.32 -9.33
CA ALA A 64 7.19 13.74 -10.67
C ALA A 64 6.38 14.64 -11.61
N GLY A 65 5.32 15.27 -11.12
CA GLY A 65 4.50 16.21 -11.86
C GLY A 65 5.23 17.50 -12.23
N PHE A 66 6.12 17.99 -11.38
CA PHE A 66 6.89 19.21 -11.66
C PHE A 66 8.07 18.97 -12.62
N TYR A 67 8.83 17.90 -12.43
CA TYR A 67 10.12 17.73 -13.11
C TYR A 67 10.10 16.67 -14.22
N PHE A 68 9.21 15.67 -14.15
CA PHE A 68 9.27 14.49 -15.02
C PHE A 68 8.03 14.26 -15.87
N THR A 69 7.09 15.21 -15.94
CA THR A 69 5.82 15.05 -16.69
C THR A 69 6.07 14.63 -18.16
N GLU A 70 6.99 15.27 -18.85
CA GLU A 70 7.30 14.97 -20.26
C GLU A 70 7.84 13.54 -20.43
N ILE A 71 8.80 13.15 -19.57
CA ILE A 71 9.41 11.83 -19.58
C ILE A 71 8.36 10.77 -19.28
N ILE A 72 7.58 10.97 -18.22
CA ILE A 72 6.53 10.03 -17.80
C ILE A 72 5.48 9.86 -18.90
N THR A 73 5.06 10.96 -19.51
CA THR A 73 4.08 10.96 -20.60
C THR A 73 4.64 10.23 -21.83
N LYS A 74 5.88 10.48 -22.20
CA LYS A 74 6.53 9.81 -23.33
C LYS A 74 6.61 8.30 -23.18
N TYR A 75 6.99 7.79 -22.01
CA TYR A 75 7.23 6.36 -21.80
C TYR A 75 5.98 5.57 -21.36
N LEU A 76 5.04 6.19 -20.68
CA LEU A 76 3.89 5.50 -20.10
C LEU A 76 2.57 5.74 -20.84
N SER A 77 2.40 6.83 -21.59
CA SER A 77 1.12 7.19 -22.22
C SER A 77 0.61 6.11 -23.18
N SER A 78 1.48 5.49 -23.97
CA SER A 78 1.08 4.45 -24.92
C SER A 78 0.47 3.21 -24.24
N ARG A 79 0.98 2.85 -23.05
CA ARG A 79 0.51 1.68 -22.28
C ARG A 79 -0.77 1.94 -21.50
N ILE A 80 -1.05 3.22 -21.20
CA ILE A 80 -2.12 3.61 -20.28
C ILE A 80 -3.23 4.37 -21.00
N LYS A 81 -3.04 4.72 -22.29
CA LYS A 81 -4.00 5.50 -23.09
C LYS A 81 -5.42 4.96 -23.00
N LYS A 82 -5.59 3.64 -22.97
CA LYS A 82 -6.90 3.01 -22.85
C LYS A 82 -7.62 3.30 -21.53
N TYR A 83 -6.87 3.59 -20.46
CA TYR A 83 -7.45 3.89 -19.15
C TYR A 83 -7.74 5.39 -18.94
N THR A 84 -7.23 6.26 -19.83
CA THR A 84 -7.34 7.72 -19.69
C THR A 84 -8.81 8.15 -19.61
N ASN A 85 -9.66 7.62 -20.48
CA ASN A 85 -11.08 7.94 -20.50
C ASN A 85 -11.81 7.53 -19.21
N LEU A 86 -11.41 6.41 -18.60
CA LEU A 86 -11.98 5.93 -17.35
C LEU A 86 -11.58 6.85 -16.19
N PHE A 87 -10.30 7.20 -16.10
CA PHE A 87 -9.81 8.12 -15.07
C PHE A 87 -10.43 9.51 -15.21
N GLN A 88 -10.64 10.02 -16.43
CA GLN A 88 -11.30 11.31 -16.66
C GLN A 88 -12.75 11.34 -16.19
N LYS A 89 -13.47 10.21 -16.21
CA LYS A 89 -14.86 10.15 -15.71
C LYS A 89 -14.95 10.33 -14.19
N ASN A 90 -14.11 9.66 -13.43
CA ASN A 90 -14.03 9.77 -11.96
C ASN A 90 -12.68 9.32 -11.44
N GLU A 91 -11.72 10.23 -11.44
CA GLU A 91 -10.34 9.94 -11.07
C GLU A 91 -10.20 9.37 -9.65
N LEU A 92 -11.01 9.86 -8.68
CA LEU A 92 -10.96 9.40 -7.29
C LEU A 92 -11.33 7.92 -7.19
N ILE A 93 -12.50 7.54 -7.72
CA ILE A 93 -13.01 6.16 -7.58
C ILE A 93 -12.14 5.18 -8.37
N TYR A 94 -11.78 5.51 -9.62
CA TYR A 94 -10.97 4.62 -10.42
C TYR A 94 -9.57 4.42 -9.86
N PHE A 95 -8.94 5.48 -9.34
CA PHE A 95 -7.62 5.35 -8.73
C PHE A 95 -7.68 4.64 -7.37
N MET A 96 -8.73 4.84 -6.59
CA MET A 96 -8.96 4.08 -5.35
C MET A 96 -9.10 2.58 -5.63
N ILE A 97 -9.92 2.21 -6.62
CA ILE A 97 -10.06 0.80 -7.05
C ILE A 97 -8.72 0.26 -7.56
N PHE A 98 -8.00 1.04 -8.35
CA PHE A 98 -6.68 0.66 -8.85
C PHE A 98 -5.69 0.35 -7.70
N ARG A 99 -5.65 1.18 -6.66
CA ARG A 99 -4.84 0.95 -5.44
C ARG A 99 -5.30 -0.29 -4.69
N PHE A 100 -6.60 -0.42 -4.46
CA PHE A 100 -7.21 -1.57 -3.80
C PHE A 100 -6.90 -2.89 -4.52
N THR A 101 -6.87 -2.88 -5.85
CA THR A 101 -6.57 -4.06 -6.68
C THR A 101 -5.07 -4.34 -6.83
N GLY A 102 -4.22 -3.73 -6.01
CA GLY A 102 -2.76 -3.90 -6.08
C GLY A 102 -2.11 -3.28 -7.32
N GLY A 103 -2.79 -2.32 -7.95
CA GLY A 103 -2.23 -1.58 -9.08
C GLY A 103 -2.09 -2.39 -10.38
N GLY A 104 -2.81 -3.51 -10.50
CA GLY A 104 -2.81 -4.31 -11.73
C GLY A 104 -1.48 -4.96 -12.09
N GLY A 105 -0.63 -5.25 -11.09
CA GLY A 105 0.71 -5.81 -11.29
C GLY A 105 1.80 -4.79 -11.61
N ILE A 106 1.48 -3.49 -11.58
CA ILE A 106 2.46 -2.41 -11.75
C ILE A 106 3.23 -2.23 -10.43
N PRO A 107 4.58 -2.11 -10.45
CA PRO A 107 5.37 -1.84 -9.25
C PRO A 107 4.88 -0.61 -8.49
N PHE A 108 4.88 -0.68 -7.15
CA PHE A 108 4.29 0.36 -6.29
C PHE A 108 4.83 1.76 -6.56
N GLY A 109 6.15 1.90 -6.75
CA GLY A 109 6.77 3.18 -7.09
C GLY A 109 6.24 3.78 -8.39
N ILE A 110 6.02 2.95 -9.43
CA ILE A 110 5.44 3.41 -10.70
C ILE A 110 3.97 3.80 -10.52
N GLN A 111 3.21 3.06 -9.70
CA GLN A 111 1.83 3.44 -9.37
C GLN A 111 1.74 4.84 -8.78
N ASN A 112 2.76 5.29 -8.04
CA ASN A 112 2.78 6.59 -7.40
C ASN A 112 2.93 7.76 -8.39
N ILE A 113 3.63 7.54 -9.50
CA ILE A 113 3.85 8.58 -10.53
C ILE A 113 2.84 8.52 -11.69
N LEU A 114 2.17 7.38 -11.85
CA LEU A 114 1.26 7.14 -12.96
C LEU A 114 0.14 8.19 -13.10
N PRO A 115 -0.48 8.71 -12.02
CA PRO A 115 -1.53 9.71 -12.10
C PRO A 115 -1.09 11.07 -12.67
N VAL A 116 0.22 11.32 -12.78
CA VAL A 116 0.76 12.52 -13.46
C VAL A 116 0.26 12.58 -14.91
N ILE A 117 0.16 11.43 -15.59
CA ILE A 117 -0.31 11.34 -16.99
C ILE A 117 -1.76 11.82 -17.11
N PHE A 118 -2.58 11.54 -16.11
CA PHE A 118 -3.99 11.92 -16.07
C PHE A 118 -4.22 13.32 -15.50
N LYS A 119 -3.16 14.03 -15.06
CA LYS A 119 -3.21 15.32 -14.38
C LYS A 119 -4.20 15.29 -13.20
N MET A 120 -4.18 14.21 -12.44
CA MET A 120 -5.09 13.96 -11.33
C MET A 120 -4.98 15.05 -10.27
N LYS A 121 -6.10 15.52 -9.72
CA LYS A 121 -6.08 16.52 -8.63
C LYS A 121 -5.42 15.92 -7.38
N LEU A 122 -4.49 16.63 -6.76
CA LEU A 122 -3.76 16.17 -5.57
C LEU A 122 -4.72 15.71 -4.45
N LYS A 123 -5.81 16.44 -4.21
CA LYS A 123 -6.82 16.05 -3.23
C LYS A 123 -7.39 14.65 -3.51
N ASN A 124 -7.78 14.38 -4.76
CA ASN A 124 -8.32 13.08 -5.15
C ASN A 124 -7.26 11.98 -5.09
N TYR A 125 -6.00 12.30 -5.41
CA TYR A 125 -4.86 11.39 -5.26
C TYR A 125 -4.66 10.97 -3.80
N ILE A 126 -4.66 11.92 -2.86
CA ILE A 126 -4.50 11.67 -1.42
C ILE A 126 -5.62 10.75 -0.92
N TYR A 127 -6.88 11.11 -1.16
CA TYR A 127 -8.01 10.30 -0.68
C TYR A 127 -8.05 8.90 -1.30
N SER A 128 -7.85 8.80 -2.60
CA SER A 128 -7.85 7.49 -3.27
C SER A 128 -6.68 6.61 -2.83
N THR A 129 -5.51 7.19 -2.56
CA THR A 129 -4.36 6.46 -2.03
C THR A 129 -4.61 6.00 -0.60
N PHE A 130 -5.07 6.89 0.27
CA PHE A 130 -5.35 6.59 1.67
C PHE A 130 -6.37 5.44 1.80
N PHE A 131 -7.56 5.61 1.23
CA PHE A 131 -8.63 4.61 1.34
C PHE A 131 -8.37 3.36 0.50
N GLY A 132 -7.71 3.49 -0.65
CA GLY A 132 -7.40 2.36 -1.52
C GLY A 132 -6.32 1.44 -0.97
N LEU A 133 -5.34 1.96 -0.23
CA LEU A 133 -4.29 1.14 0.39
C LEU A 133 -4.73 0.51 1.71
N MET A 134 -5.67 1.11 2.44
CA MET A 134 -6.03 0.72 3.81
C MET A 134 -6.33 -0.78 3.96
N PRO A 135 -7.19 -1.42 3.14
CA PRO A 135 -7.51 -2.84 3.33
C PRO A 135 -6.32 -3.76 3.10
N VAL A 136 -5.52 -3.51 2.09
CA VAL A 136 -4.34 -4.34 1.76
C VAL A 136 -3.26 -4.17 2.83
N ILE A 137 -2.99 -2.95 3.26
CA ILE A 137 -2.02 -2.65 4.32
C ILE A 137 -2.46 -3.26 5.65
N PHE A 138 -3.75 -3.22 5.99
CA PHE A 138 -4.27 -3.85 7.19
C PHE A 138 -3.96 -5.36 7.20
N ILE A 139 -4.15 -6.07 6.09
CA ILE A 139 -3.85 -7.49 5.99
C ILE A 139 -2.35 -7.74 6.14
N ILE A 140 -1.51 -6.95 5.47
CA ILE A 140 -0.05 -7.13 5.55
C ILE A 140 0.46 -6.82 6.98
N ASN A 141 -0.08 -5.81 7.64
CA ASN A 141 0.24 -5.52 9.05
C ASN A 141 -0.25 -6.62 10.00
N THR A 142 -1.40 -7.24 9.72
CA THR A 142 -1.88 -8.36 10.52
C THR A 142 -0.93 -9.56 10.42
N LEU A 143 -0.40 -9.84 9.23
CA LEU A 143 0.66 -10.85 9.06
C LEU A 143 1.92 -10.51 9.88
N GLY A 144 2.36 -9.26 9.82
CA GLY A 144 3.51 -8.79 10.62
C GLY A 144 3.29 -8.95 12.12
N SER A 145 2.09 -8.58 12.61
CA SER A 145 1.70 -8.75 14.02
C SER A 145 1.61 -10.22 14.43
N GLY A 146 1.10 -11.09 13.55
CA GLY A 146 1.05 -12.53 13.79
C GLY A 146 2.45 -13.15 13.94
N LEU A 147 3.41 -12.70 13.13
CA LEU A 147 4.82 -13.12 13.27
C LEU A 147 5.42 -12.72 14.62
N GLU A 148 5.14 -11.50 15.11
CA GLU A 148 5.57 -11.06 16.45
C GLU A 148 5.03 -12.00 17.54
N ASN A 149 3.75 -12.32 17.48
CA ASN A 149 3.10 -13.16 18.48
C ASN A 149 3.68 -14.59 18.52
N ILE A 150 3.96 -15.16 17.35
CA ILE A 150 4.58 -16.51 17.26
C ILE A 150 5.98 -16.51 17.85
N ILE A 151 6.81 -15.51 17.56
CA ILE A 151 8.17 -15.39 18.09
C ILE A 151 8.15 -15.22 19.62
N ASN A 152 7.21 -14.42 20.15
CA ASN A 152 7.11 -14.15 21.58
C ASN A 152 6.60 -15.34 22.40
N LYS A 153 5.83 -16.26 21.81
CA LYS A 153 5.32 -17.46 22.50
C LYS A 153 6.38 -18.51 22.84
N ASN A 154 7.66 -18.33 22.40
CA ASN A 154 8.75 -19.27 22.60
C ASN A 154 8.43 -20.74 22.24
N GLU A 155 7.40 -20.99 21.44
CA GLU A 155 7.06 -22.32 20.96
C GLU A 155 8.17 -22.76 19.99
N GLN A 156 8.62 -24.01 20.13
CA GLN A 156 9.51 -24.58 19.14
C GLN A 156 8.88 -24.38 17.77
N LEU A 157 9.57 -23.59 16.91
CA LEU A 157 9.09 -23.22 15.58
C LEU A 157 8.83 -24.47 14.74
N ASN A 158 7.64 -25.02 14.88
CA ASN A 158 7.18 -26.10 14.01
C ASN A 158 6.42 -25.45 12.85
N TYR A 159 6.89 -25.68 11.63
CA TYR A 159 6.27 -25.12 10.41
C TYR A 159 4.77 -25.41 10.33
N LYS A 160 4.30 -26.56 10.84
CA LYS A 160 2.88 -26.89 10.86
C LYS A 160 2.09 -26.00 11.82
N SER A 161 2.59 -25.72 13.02
CA SER A 161 1.91 -24.83 13.97
C SER A 161 1.82 -23.39 13.45
N ILE A 162 2.84 -22.91 12.75
CA ILE A 162 2.84 -21.57 12.15
C ILE A 162 1.76 -21.45 11.06
N ILE A 163 1.68 -22.42 10.14
CA ILE A 163 0.73 -22.35 9.01
C ILE A 163 -0.73 -22.43 9.49
N PHE A 164 -0.98 -23.19 10.56
CA PHE A 164 -2.32 -23.36 11.11
C PHE A 164 -2.67 -22.36 12.23
N ASP A 165 -1.78 -21.41 12.55
CA ASP A 165 -2.11 -20.33 13.49
C ASP A 165 -3.11 -19.36 12.85
N SER A 166 -4.19 -19.04 13.57
CA SER A 166 -5.25 -18.15 13.11
C SER A 166 -4.73 -16.74 12.75
N GLU A 167 -3.68 -16.31 13.43
CA GLU A 167 -3.04 -15.01 13.17
C GLU A 167 -2.27 -14.96 11.85
N ILE A 168 -2.00 -16.12 11.25
CA ILE A 168 -1.35 -16.24 9.94
C ILE A 168 -2.33 -16.62 8.85
N TYR A 169 -3.15 -17.68 9.03
CA TYR A 169 -4.01 -18.12 7.93
C TYR A 169 -5.19 -17.18 7.65
N ILE A 170 -5.74 -16.51 8.68
CA ILE A 170 -6.85 -15.55 8.45
C ILE A 170 -6.43 -14.38 7.56
N PRO A 171 -5.29 -13.70 7.79
CA PRO A 171 -4.80 -12.67 6.86
C PRO A 171 -4.53 -13.21 5.45
N ILE A 172 -3.98 -14.42 5.31
CA ILE A 172 -3.74 -15.03 3.99
C ILE A 172 -5.07 -15.27 3.26
N ILE A 173 -6.06 -15.85 3.92
CA ILE A 173 -7.40 -16.04 3.34
C ILE A 173 -8.02 -14.70 2.98
N SER A 174 -7.93 -13.70 3.85
CA SER A 174 -8.43 -12.35 3.60
C SER A 174 -7.76 -11.72 2.39
N PHE A 175 -6.44 -11.95 2.21
CA PHE A 175 -5.71 -11.48 1.03
C PHE A 175 -6.19 -12.16 -0.24
N ILE A 176 -6.42 -13.47 -0.22
CA ILE A 176 -7.00 -14.22 -1.35
C ILE A 176 -8.40 -13.68 -1.69
N ILE A 177 -9.24 -13.42 -0.69
CA ILE A 177 -10.57 -12.83 -0.91
C ILE A 177 -10.46 -11.44 -1.56
N ILE A 178 -9.56 -10.59 -1.08
CA ILE A 178 -9.31 -9.27 -1.71
C ILE A 178 -8.84 -9.43 -3.15
N LEU A 179 -7.96 -10.36 -3.46
CA LEU A 179 -7.55 -10.62 -4.84
C LEU A 179 -8.74 -11.05 -5.71
N PHE A 180 -9.62 -11.88 -5.18
CA PHE A 180 -10.82 -12.32 -5.88
C PHE A 180 -11.79 -11.15 -6.14
N VAL A 181 -12.10 -10.37 -5.11
CA VAL A 181 -12.91 -9.13 -5.23
C VAL A 181 -12.26 -8.15 -6.20
N SER A 182 -10.95 -7.98 -6.12
CA SER A 182 -10.17 -7.15 -7.05
C SER A 182 -10.32 -7.59 -8.50
N PHE A 183 -10.26 -8.89 -8.75
CA PHE A 183 -10.48 -9.44 -10.10
C PHE A 183 -11.87 -9.08 -10.65
N PHE A 184 -12.93 -9.20 -9.84
CA PHE A 184 -14.29 -8.83 -10.24
C PHE A 184 -14.44 -7.32 -10.44
N LEU A 185 -13.91 -6.51 -9.53
CA LEU A 185 -13.92 -5.05 -9.66
C LEU A 185 -13.19 -4.62 -10.93
N ARG A 186 -12.01 -5.20 -11.19
CA ARG A 186 -11.27 -4.92 -12.42
C ARG A 186 -12.08 -5.27 -13.66
N LYS A 187 -12.72 -6.46 -13.69
CA LYS A 187 -13.57 -6.87 -14.80
C LYS A 187 -14.78 -5.94 -15.01
N LYS A 188 -15.37 -5.43 -13.91
CA LYS A 188 -16.54 -4.54 -13.95
C LYS A 188 -16.18 -3.10 -14.36
N PHE A 189 -15.10 -2.55 -13.81
CA PHE A 189 -14.76 -1.13 -13.97
C PHE A 189 -13.73 -0.84 -15.05
N PHE A 190 -12.91 -1.83 -15.42
CA PHE A 190 -11.83 -1.69 -16.40
C PHE A 190 -12.02 -2.64 -17.61
N LYS A 191 -13.19 -3.27 -17.76
CA LYS A 191 -13.52 -4.03 -18.94
C LYS A 191 -13.75 -3.04 -20.08
N ASP A 192 -12.96 -3.20 -21.13
CA ASP A 192 -13.05 -2.40 -22.33
C ASP A 192 -14.47 -2.51 -22.94
N ASN A 193 -15.02 -1.37 -23.28
CA ASN A 193 -16.00 -1.30 -24.37
C ASN A 193 -15.24 -1.39 -25.68
#